data_7343182bf6d2f4debdfd7a5d99e727f6
#
_entry.id   7343182bf6d2f4debdfd7a5d99e727f6
#
_cell.length_a   1.000
_cell.length_b   1.000
_cell.length_c   1.000
_cell.angle_alpha   90.00
_cell.angle_beta   90.00
_cell.angle_gamma   90.00
#
_symmetry.space_group_name_H-M   'P 1'
#
loop_
_entity.id
_entity.type
_entity.pdbx_description
1 polymer ?
#
loop_
_entity_poly.entity_id
_entity_poly.type
_entity_poly.pdbx_seq_one_letter_code
_entity_poly.pdbx_strand_id
1 'polypeptide(L)'
;MTKPKIFIDADACPVKAEAEQIITRHQLDLVIVSNGGIRPSLNPLVQLIIVAEGPDVADKYIADTAKAGDIVVTGDIPLAAKVISNKVTAIRHNGDIFTTDNIGGQLATRDLMADLRAADPFLVQSNRRGGTTAFSEKDRSRFRNSLEAAIQRIKRGN
;
A
#
# COMPACT_ATOMS: atom_id res chain seq x y z
N MET A 1 -1.67 23.42 -9.00
CA MET A 1 -1.12 22.12 -8.68
C MET A 1 -2.05 21.36 -7.77
N THR A 2 -2.44 20.19 -8.19
CA THR A 2 -3.30 19.32 -7.39
C THR A 2 -2.47 18.67 -6.30
N LYS A 3 -2.97 18.72 -5.08
CA LYS A 3 -2.32 18.00 -3.97
C LYS A 3 -2.48 16.50 -4.16
N PRO A 4 -1.44 15.70 -3.85
CA PRO A 4 -1.58 14.25 -3.92
C PRO A 4 -2.61 13.76 -2.91
N LYS A 5 -3.37 12.76 -3.31
CA LYS A 5 -4.26 12.02 -2.43
C LYS A 5 -3.59 10.70 -2.09
N ILE A 6 -3.68 10.28 -0.84
CA ILE A 6 -3.07 9.02 -0.40
C ILE A 6 -4.18 7.99 -0.20
N PHE A 7 -4.04 6.82 -0.82
CA PHE A 7 -4.96 5.71 -0.67
C PHE A 7 -4.28 4.60 0.13
N ILE A 8 -5.01 4.03 1.07
CA ILE A 8 -4.55 2.87 1.82
C ILE A 8 -5.47 1.69 1.54
N ASP A 9 -4.90 0.59 1.07
CA ASP A 9 -5.55 -0.71 1.08
C ASP A 9 -5.49 -1.20 2.52
N ALA A 10 -6.61 -1.10 3.23
CA ALA A 10 -6.62 -1.24 4.69
C ALA A 10 -6.51 -2.67 5.18
N ASP A 11 -6.72 -3.64 4.31
CA ASP A 11 -6.63 -5.04 4.71
C ASP A 11 -5.19 -5.37 5.10
N ALA A 12 -5.01 -5.76 6.36
CA ALA A 12 -3.69 -6.07 6.92
C ALA A 12 -2.67 -4.92 6.85
N CYS A 13 -3.14 -3.67 6.89
CA CYS A 13 -2.22 -2.51 6.87
C CYS A 13 -1.86 -2.08 8.30
N PRO A 14 -0.60 -2.24 8.73
CA PRO A 14 -0.19 -1.90 10.09
C PRO A 14 0.22 -0.43 10.25
N VAL A 15 0.18 0.39 9.21
CA VAL A 15 0.74 1.75 9.22
C VAL A 15 -0.30 2.85 9.00
N LYS A 16 -1.57 2.57 9.29
CA LYS A 16 -2.64 3.57 9.14
C LYS A 16 -2.40 4.81 10.01
N ALA A 17 -1.98 4.60 11.25
CA ALA A 17 -1.73 5.72 12.18
C ALA A 17 -0.56 6.58 11.71
N GLU A 18 0.51 5.96 11.24
CA GLU A 18 1.68 6.67 10.73
C GLU A 18 1.32 7.49 9.50
N ALA A 19 0.54 6.91 8.59
CA ALA A 19 0.08 7.63 7.40
C ALA A 19 -0.78 8.84 7.79
N GLU A 20 -1.70 8.66 8.74
CA GLU A 20 -2.57 9.75 9.20
C GLU A 20 -1.77 10.91 9.80
N GLN A 21 -0.74 10.61 10.59
CA GLN A 21 0.13 11.64 11.16
C GLN A 21 0.82 12.46 10.07
N ILE A 22 1.33 11.79 9.05
CA ILE A 22 2.08 12.46 7.99
C ILE A 22 1.16 13.29 7.11
N ILE A 23 0.01 12.76 6.71
CA ILE A 23 -0.91 13.52 5.84
C ILE A 23 -1.49 14.72 6.58
N THR A 24 -1.69 14.61 7.88
CA THR A 24 -2.19 15.73 8.68
C THR A 24 -1.20 16.87 8.69
N ARG A 25 0.09 16.55 8.86
CA ARG A 25 1.16 17.55 8.83
C ARG A 25 1.23 18.29 7.49
N HIS A 26 0.95 17.59 6.40
CA HIS A 26 0.95 18.17 5.06
C HIS A 26 -0.41 18.67 4.59
N GLN A 27 -1.45 18.49 5.39
CA GLN A 27 -2.83 18.87 5.06
C GLN A 27 -3.31 18.21 3.75
N LEU A 28 -3.08 16.90 3.65
CA LEU A 28 -3.46 16.10 2.49
C LEU A 28 -4.62 15.18 2.84
N ASP A 29 -5.39 14.77 1.84
CA ASP A 29 -6.48 13.83 2.02
C ASP A 29 -5.95 12.40 2.05
N LEU A 30 -6.47 11.61 2.99
CA LEU A 30 -6.18 10.18 3.12
C LEU A 30 -7.48 9.40 2.92
N VAL A 31 -7.46 8.47 1.99
CA VAL A 31 -8.60 7.59 1.74
C VAL A 31 -8.23 6.18 2.17
N ILE A 32 -8.93 5.68 3.17
CA ILE A 32 -8.77 4.30 3.65
C ILE A 32 -9.86 3.46 3.01
N VAL A 33 -9.47 2.45 2.25
CA VAL A 33 -10.40 1.56 1.56
C VAL A 33 -10.40 0.22 2.26
N SER A 34 -11.58 -0.22 2.70
CA SER A 34 -11.74 -1.43 3.51
C SER A 34 -13.04 -2.14 3.15
N ASN A 35 -13.09 -3.43 3.37
CA ASN A 35 -14.34 -4.19 3.26
C ASN A 35 -15.12 -4.22 4.58
N GLY A 36 -14.72 -3.41 5.56
CA GLY A 36 -15.43 -3.26 6.83
C GLY A 36 -14.56 -3.56 8.04
N GLY A 37 -15.13 -3.41 9.23
CA GLY A 37 -14.43 -3.73 10.47
C GLY A 37 -13.45 -2.67 10.97
N ILE A 38 -13.43 -1.50 10.35
CA ILE A 38 -12.53 -0.40 10.73
C ILE A 38 -13.38 0.78 11.20
N ARG A 39 -12.97 1.40 12.31
CA ARG A 39 -13.61 2.62 12.79
C ARG A 39 -13.21 3.82 11.94
N PRO A 40 -14.17 4.69 11.57
CA PRO A 40 -13.81 5.96 10.93
C PRO A 40 -12.94 6.80 11.85
N SER A 41 -11.98 7.52 11.25
CA SER A 41 -11.18 8.48 11.98
C SER A 41 -11.98 9.74 12.24
N LEU A 42 -11.70 10.42 13.35
CA LEU A 42 -12.28 11.73 13.64
C LEU A 42 -11.58 12.85 12.86
N ASN A 43 -10.49 12.56 12.20
CA ASN A 43 -9.72 13.53 11.42
C ASN A 43 -10.48 13.85 10.13
N PRO A 44 -10.83 15.13 9.87
CA PRO A 44 -11.59 15.47 8.68
C PRO A 44 -10.83 15.22 7.36
N LEU A 45 -9.50 15.06 7.42
CA LEU A 45 -8.70 14.74 6.25
C LEU A 45 -8.76 13.25 5.87
N VAL A 46 -9.30 12.41 6.76
CA VAL A 46 -9.35 10.96 6.55
C VAL A 46 -10.76 10.55 6.16
N GLN A 47 -10.89 9.92 5.01
CA GLN A 47 -12.15 9.36 4.52
C GLN A 47 -12.06 7.84 4.53
N LEU A 48 -13.07 7.18 5.09
CA LEU A 48 -13.19 5.73 5.06
C LEU A 48 -14.18 5.34 3.97
N ILE A 49 -13.70 4.55 3.02
CA ILE A 49 -14.54 4.00 1.95
C ILE A 49 -14.71 2.51 2.23
N ILE A 50 -15.95 2.10 2.45
CA ILE A 50 -16.27 0.69 2.68
C ILE A 50 -16.76 0.11 1.36
N VAL A 51 -16.09 -0.95 0.92
CA VAL A 51 -16.43 -1.66 -0.31
C VAL A 51 -17.01 -3.03 0.03
N ALA A 52 -17.63 -3.67 -0.95
CA ALA A 52 -18.20 -5.00 -0.76
C ALA A 52 -17.11 -6.02 -0.41
N GLU A 53 -17.48 -7.07 0.31
CA GLU A 53 -16.58 -8.17 0.59
C GLU A 53 -16.23 -8.89 -0.71
N GLY A 54 -15.04 -9.45 -0.76
CA GLY A 54 -14.57 -10.22 -1.89
C GLY A 54 -13.13 -9.89 -2.23
N PRO A 55 -12.42 -10.82 -2.87
CA PRO A 55 -11.07 -10.56 -3.33
C PRO A 55 -11.10 -9.47 -4.39
N ASP A 56 -10.10 -8.61 -4.37
CA ASP A 56 -9.86 -7.59 -5.38
C ASP A 56 -10.85 -6.43 -5.43
N VAL A 57 -11.89 -6.37 -4.58
CA VAL A 57 -12.86 -5.26 -4.62
C VAL A 57 -12.20 -3.95 -4.19
N ALA A 58 -11.47 -3.96 -3.08
CA ALA A 58 -10.72 -2.79 -2.62
C ALA A 58 -9.64 -2.40 -3.63
N ASP A 59 -8.93 -3.38 -4.17
CA ASP A 59 -7.88 -3.16 -5.17
C ASP A 59 -8.45 -2.48 -6.41
N LYS A 60 -9.58 -2.95 -6.89
CA LYS A 60 -10.23 -2.37 -8.06
C LYS A 60 -10.66 -0.93 -7.80
N TYR A 61 -11.23 -0.66 -6.63
CA TYR A 61 -11.64 0.69 -6.27
C TYR A 61 -10.43 1.64 -6.30
N ILE A 62 -9.32 1.23 -5.69
CA ILE A 62 -8.11 2.05 -5.65
C ILE A 62 -7.56 2.25 -7.05
N ALA A 63 -7.45 1.19 -7.84
CA ALA A 63 -6.92 1.27 -9.19
C ALA A 63 -7.75 2.18 -10.10
N ASP A 64 -9.07 2.15 -9.93
CA ASP A 64 -9.98 2.97 -10.75
C ASP A 64 -10.03 4.44 -10.30
N THR A 65 -9.69 4.72 -9.04
CA THR A 65 -9.87 6.03 -8.43
C THR A 65 -8.56 6.83 -8.36
N ALA A 66 -7.42 6.17 -8.10
CA ALA A 66 -6.13 6.84 -7.98
C ALA A 66 -5.69 7.41 -9.33
N LYS A 67 -5.17 8.63 -9.30
CA LYS A 67 -4.75 9.36 -10.51
C LYS A 67 -3.25 9.62 -10.47
N ALA A 68 -2.68 9.95 -11.63
CA ALA A 68 -1.28 10.33 -11.70
C ALA A 68 -0.95 11.39 -10.65
N GLY A 69 0.12 11.18 -9.91
CA GLY A 69 0.53 12.04 -8.81
C GLY A 69 0.00 11.64 -7.44
N ASP A 70 -0.94 10.70 -7.37
CA ASP A 70 -1.41 10.16 -6.10
C ASP A 70 -0.46 9.11 -5.54
N ILE A 71 -0.69 8.70 -4.30
CA ILE A 71 0.13 7.70 -3.61
C ILE A 71 -0.78 6.58 -3.13
N VAL A 72 -0.37 5.34 -3.33
CA VAL A 72 -1.08 4.15 -2.85
C VAL A 72 -0.18 3.38 -1.90
N VAL A 73 -0.70 3.04 -0.72
CA VAL A 73 -0.01 2.21 0.27
C VAL A 73 -0.65 0.83 0.25
N THR A 74 0.12 -0.17 -0.17
CA THR A 74 -0.39 -1.53 -0.31
C THR A 74 0.73 -2.56 -0.23
N GLY A 75 0.40 -3.75 0.25
CA GLY A 75 1.29 -4.92 0.12
C GLY A 75 0.96 -5.80 -1.07
N ASP A 76 -0.07 -5.45 -1.84
CA ASP A 76 -0.52 -6.24 -2.99
C ASP A 76 0.29 -5.86 -4.22
N ILE A 77 1.10 -6.81 -4.71
CA ILE A 77 2.01 -6.58 -5.84
C ILE A 77 1.26 -6.32 -7.15
N PRO A 78 0.21 -7.08 -7.51
CA PRO A 78 -0.57 -6.77 -8.71
C PRO A 78 -1.20 -5.38 -8.69
N LEU A 79 -1.74 -4.94 -7.54
CA LEU A 79 -2.27 -3.59 -7.42
C LEU A 79 -1.17 -2.56 -7.62
N ALA A 80 -0.01 -2.75 -6.98
CA ALA A 80 1.12 -1.85 -7.12
C ALA A 80 1.56 -1.72 -8.59
N ALA A 81 1.65 -2.84 -9.31
CA ALA A 81 2.01 -2.83 -10.71
C ALA A 81 1.01 -2.03 -11.55
N LYS A 82 -0.27 -2.20 -11.26
CA LYS A 82 -1.34 -1.53 -11.99
C LYS A 82 -1.31 -0.01 -11.79
N VAL A 83 -1.16 0.45 -10.54
CA VAL A 83 -1.17 1.88 -10.27
C VAL A 83 0.11 2.57 -10.76
N ILE A 84 1.26 1.89 -10.69
CA ILE A 84 2.52 2.42 -11.21
C ILE A 84 2.41 2.71 -12.72
N SER A 85 1.73 1.85 -13.46
CA SER A 85 1.54 2.06 -14.90
C SER A 85 0.75 3.34 -15.19
N ASN A 86 0.00 3.84 -14.22
CA ASN A 86 -0.77 5.07 -14.32
C ASN A 86 -0.08 6.26 -13.65
N LYS A 87 1.23 6.15 -13.39
CA LYS A 87 2.06 7.18 -12.76
C LYS A 87 1.65 7.50 -11.31
N VAL A 88 1.10 6.53 -10.63
CA VAL A 88 0.80 6.60 -9.20
C VAL A 88 2.00 6.01 -8.45
N THR A 89 2.40 6.63 -7.35
CA THR A 89 3.46 6.10 -6.49
C THR A 89 2.88 5.01 -5.60
N ALA A 90 3.50 3.84 -5.57
CA ALA A 90 3.08 2.73 -4.70
C ALA A 90 4.16 2.45 -3.66
N ILE A 91 3.74 2.37 -2.39
CA ILE A 91 4.65 2.16 -1.25
C ILE A 91 4.15 0.95 -0.46
N ARG A 92 5.07 0.03 -0.15
CA ARG A 92 4.78 -1.10 0.73
C ARG A 92 4.78 -0.63 2.19
N HIS A 93 4.12 -1.40 3.06
CA HIS A 93 4.00 -1.06 4.49
C HIS A 93 5.35 -0.92 5.21
N ASN A 94 6.38 -1.60 4.74
CA ASN A 94 7.73 -1.53 5.30
C ASN A 94 8.58 -0.39 4.74
N GLY A 95 8.02 0.44 3.88
CA GLY A 95 8.71 1.58 3.28
C GLY A 95 9.32 1.31 1.92
N ASP A 96 9.30 0.08 1.41
CA ASP A 96 9.82 -0.19 0.08
C ASP A 96 8.93 0.48 -0.96
N ILE A 97 9.57 1.12 -1.95
CA ILE A 97 8.86 1.78 -3.04
C ILE A 97 8.86 0.85 -4.25
N PHE A 98 7.68 0.62 -4.80
CA PHE A 98 7.55 -0.14 -6.03
C PHE A 98 7.93 0.73 -7.21
N THR A 99 8.76 0.21 -8.10
CA THR A 99 9.17 0.90 -9.33
C THR A 99 8.97 -0.02 -10.53
N THR A 100 8.96 0.55 -11.73
CA THR A 100 8.89 -0.25 -12.94
C THR A 100 10.06 -1.21 -13.07
N ASP A 101 11.22 -0.85 -12.51
CA ASP A 101 12.41 -1.69 -12.54
C ASP A 101 12.32 -2.89 -11.61
N ASN A 102 11.72 -2.73 -10.42
CA ASN A 102 11.68 -3.82 -9.44
C ASN A 102 10.38 -4.62 -9.45
N ILE A 103 9.29 -4.08 -10.01
CA ILE A 103 7.97 -4.71 -9.89
C ILE A 103 7.88 -6.02 -10.70
N GLY A 104 8.54 -6.09 -11.83
CA GLY A 104 8.55 -7.30 -12.65
C GLY A 104 9.16 -8.49 -11.91
N GLY A 105 10.28 -8.26 -11.22
CA GLY A 105 10.91 -9.28 -10.40
C GLY A 105 10.04 -9.72 -9.23
N GLN A 106 9.37 -8.79 -8.59
CA GLN A 106 8.47 -9.09 -7.48
C GLN A 106 7.24 -9.89 -7.95
N LEU A 107 6.68 -9.56 -9.11
CA LEU A 107 5.58 -10.32 -9.68
C LEU A 107 6.01 -11.76 -10.03
N ALA A 108 7.17 -11.91 -10.64
CA ALA A 108 7.70 -13.22 -10.99
C ALA A 108 7.95 -14.07 -9.74
N THR A 109 8.51 -13.48 -8.70
CA THR A 109 8.73 -14.16 -7.42
C THR A 109 7.41 -14.59 -6.78
N ARG A 110 6.40 -13.73 -6.80
CA ARG A 110 5.08 -14.04 -6.27
C ARG A 110 4.45 -15.21 -7.02
N ASP A 111 4.52 -15.20 -8.34
CA ASP A 111 3.97 -16.28 -9.17
C ASP A 111 4.69 -17.58 -8.91
N LEU A 112 6.02 -17.54 -8.80
CA LEU A 112 6.82 -18.72 -8.47
C LEU A 112 6.43 -19.27 -7.09
N MET A 113 6.28 -18.41 -6.10
CA MET A 113 5.89 -18.84 -4.75
C MET A 113 4.48 -19.41 -4.72
N ALA A 114 3.57 -18.87 -5.53
CA ALA A 114 2.22 -19.42 -5.68
C ALA A 114 2.26 -20.83 -6.29
N ASP A 115 3.08 -21.05 -7.31
CA ASP A 115 3.27 -22.35 -7.93
C ASP A 115 3.89 -23.35 -6.95
N LEU A 116 4.86 -22.92 -6.17
CA LEU A 116 5.48 -23.76 -5.14
C LEU A 116 4.49 -24.14 -4.05
N ARG A 117 3.62 -23.23 -3.65
CA ARG A 117 2.57 -23.51 -2.66
C ARG A 117 1.55 -24.51 -3.18
N ALA A 118 1.19 -24.42 -4.45
CA ALA A 118 0.29 -25.37 -5.08
C ALA A 118 0.92 -26.76 -5.20
N ALA A 119 2.24 -26.83 -5.44
CA ALA A 119 2.96 -28.09 -5.57
C ALA A 119 3.28 -28.74 -4.23
N ASP A 120 3.54 -27.95 -3.18
CA ASP A 120 3.93 -28.46 -1.86
C ASP A 120 3.39 -27.55 -0.74
N PRO A 121 2.22 -27.90 -0.18
CA PRO A 121 1.64 -27.15 0.94
C PRO A 121 2.53 -27.11 2.18
N PHE A 122 3.46 -28.05 2.33
CA PHE A 122 4.38 -28.12 3.45
C PHE A 122 5.40 -26.98 3.41
N LEU A 123 5.81 -26.57 2.22
CA LEU A 123 6.75 -25.46 2.02
C LEU A 123 6.16 -24.13 2.51
N VAL A 124 4.84 -23.96 2.40
CA VAL A 124 4.14 -22.75 2.86
C VAL A 124 4.24 -22.60 4.37
N GLN A 125 4.04 -23.69 5.11
CA GLN A 125 4.14 -23.67 6.57
C GLN A 125 5.58 -23.42 7.04
N SER A 126 6.52 -24.00 6.36
CA SER A 126 7.95 -23.81 6.63
C SER A 126 8.38 -22.35 6.39
N ASN A 127 7.94 -21.75 5.30
CA ASN A 127 8.24 -20.37 5.00
C ASN A 127 7.51 -19.38 5.93
N ARG A 128 6.31 -19.72 6.38
CA ARG A 128 5.60 -18.90 7.38
C ARG A 128 6.33 -18.84 8.71
N ARG A 129 7.01 -19.91 9.09
CA ARG A 129 7.77 -19.96 10.34
C ARG A 129 9.12 -19.28 10.24
N GLY A 130 9.72 -19.26 9.05
CA GLY A 130 11.07 -18.72 8.84
C GLY A 130 11.12 -17.32 8.27
N GLY A 131 10.03 -16.87 7.60
CA GLY A 131 10.02 -15.63 6.85
C GLY A 131 9.17 -14.51 7.43
N THR A 132 8.37 -14.77 8.46
CA THR A 132 7.57 -13.72 9.09
C THR A 132 8.34 -13.08 10.22
N THR A 133 9.21 -12.16 9.87
CA THR A 133 9.62 -11.17 10.85
C THR A 133 8.39 -10.35 11.19
N ALA A 134 8.06 -10.29 12.48
CA ALA A 134 7.01 -9.41 12.96
C ALA A 134 7.29 -8.00 12.47
N PHE A 135 6.24 -7.28 12.09
CA PHE A 135 6.35 -5.88 11.66
C PHE A 135 6.97 -5.06 12.79
N SER A 136 8.12 -4.46 12.53
CA SER A 136 8.94 -3.84 13.56
C SER A 136 8.83 -2.31 13.55
N GLU A 137 9.31 -1.68 14.62
CA GLU A 137 9.41 -0.22 14.69
C GLU A 137 10.33 0.33 13.60
N LYS A 138 11.33 -0.44 13.20
CA LYS A 138 12.22 -0.08 12.09
C LYS A 138 11.43 -0.02 10.77
N ASP A 139 10.52 -0.97 10.56
CA ASP A 139 9.65 -0.96 9.38
C ASP A 139 8.73 0.27 9.39
N ARG A 140 8.17 0.61 10.53
CA ARG A 140 7.32 1.81 10.67
C ARG A 140 8.09 3.08 10.37
N SER A 141 9.31 3.17 10.86
CA SER A 141 10.18 4.31 10.62
C SER A 141 10.54 4.45 9.15
N ARG A 142 10.88 3.33 8.50
CA ARG A 142 11.16 3.33 7.06
C ARG A 142 9.92 3.74 6.26
N PHE A 143 8.74 3.28 6.65
CA PHE A 143 7.51 3.68 5.99
C PHE A 143 7.27 5.18 6.11
N ARG A 144 7.42 5.75 7.33
CA ARG A 144 7.26 7.19 7.54
C ARG A 144 8.21 7.99 6.64
N ASN A 145 9.47 7.58 6.58
CA ASN A 145 10.47 8.24 5.76
C ASN A 145 10.13 8.15 4.27
N SER A 146 9.69 7.00 3.80
CA SER A 146 9.35 6.79 2.39
C SER A 146 8.13 7.61 1.98
N LEU A 147 7.09 7.63 2.82
CA LEU A 147 5.90 8.42 2.54
C LEU A 147 6.21 9.91 2.53
N GLU A 148 6.99 10.38 3.51
CA GLU A 148 7.43 11.79 3.55
C GLU A 148 8.22 12.16 2.30
N ALA A 149 9.15 11.33 1.90
CA ALA A 149 9.95 11.57 0.71
C ALA A 149 9.10 11.60 -0.57
N ALA A 150 8.14 10.70 -0.68
CA ALA A 150 7.25 10.65 -1.84
C ALA A 150 6.37 11.92 -1.92
N ILE A 151 5.84 12.37 -0.79
CA ILE A 151 5.05 13.60 -0.74
C ILE A 151 5.89 14.81 -1.16
N GLN A 152 7.11 14.92 -0.61
CA GLN A 152 8.01 16.03 -0.95
C GLN A 152 8.35 16.04 -2.44
N ARG A 153 8.60 14.86 -3.01
CA ARG A 153 8.90 14.75 -4.45
C ARG A 153 7.74 15.24 -5.31
N ILE A 154 6.52 14.84 -4.96
CA ILE A 154 5.33 15.22 -5.70
C ILE A 154 5.08 16.73 -5.57
N LYS A 155 5.26 17.30 -4.37
CA LYS A 155 5.10 18.75 -4.13
C LYS A 155 6.09 19.58 -4.95
N ARG A 156 7.27 19.03 -5.23
CA ARG A 156 8.28 19.71 -6.06
C ARG A 156 7.99 19.59 -7.55
N GLY A 157 6.94 18.86 -7.96
CA GLY A 157 6.56 18.69 -9.35
C GLY A 157 7.37 17.66 -10.12
N ASN A 158 8.04 16.78 -9.41
CA ASN A 158 8.84 15.72 -10.03
C ASN A 158 8.08 14.39 -10.11
#